data_52a07557b52664dfd4cd162fa17c00f4
#
_entry.id   52a07557b52664dfd4cd162fa17c00f4
#
_cell.length_a   1.000
_cell.length_b   1.000
_cell.length_c   1.000
_cell.angle_alpha   90.00
_cell.angle_beta   90.00
_cell.angle_gamma   90.00
#
_symmetry.space_group_name_H-M   'P 1'
#
loop_
_entity.id
_entity.type
_entity.pdbx_description
1 polymer ?
#
loop_
_entity_poly.entity_id
_entity_poly.type
_entity_poly.pdbx_seq_one_letter_code
_entity_poly.pdbx_strand_id
1 'polypeptide(L)'
;MIYCVYILHSVKLNRYYIGFTTNFDTRLDFHLNSDEQRKFTHNANDWTTFIKIECQSKTQALAIENHIKKMKSKVYIENLLVYPEIINKLLKKYSDC
;
A
#
# COMPACT_ATOMS: atom_id res chain seq x y z
N MET A 1 12.10 -13.96 -1.09
CA MET A 1 11.33 -13.05 -0.23
C MET A 1 10.66 -12.01 -1.11
N ILE A 2 9.37 -11.80 -0.93
CA ILE A 2 8.61 -10.85 -1.74
C ILE A 2 8.39 -9.57 -0.94
N TYR A 3 8.78 -8.45 -1.52
CA TYR A 3 8.56 -7.14 -0.92
C TYR A 3 7.30 -6.55 -1.53
N CYS A 4 6.37 -6.10 -0.69
CA CYS A 4 5.09 -5.57 -1.16
C CYS A 4 4.83 -4.18 -0.65
N VAL A 5 4.35 -3.33 -1.55
CA VAL A 5 3.67 -2.08 -1.17
C VAL A 5 2.18 -2.38 -1.24
N TYR A 6 1.47 -2.05 -0.19
CA TYR A 6 0.02 -2.30 -0.15
C TYR A 6 -0.71 -1.03 0.20
N ILE A 7 -1.95 -0.94 -0.28
CA ILE A 7 -2.86 0.15 0.05
C ILE A 7 -4.13 -0.46 0.60
N LEU A 8 -4.48 -0.09 1.82
CA LEU A 8 -5.73 -0.48 2.44
C LEU A 8 -6.72 0.67 2.33
N HIS A 9 -8.00 0.36 2.26
CA HIS A 9 -9.05 1.36 2.14
C HIS A 9 -10.15 1.10 3.16
N SER A 10 -10.61 2.16 3.81
CA SER A 10 -11.77 2.14 4.69
C SER A 10 -12.86 3.01 4.07
N VAL A 11 -13.99 2.39 3.73
CA VAL A 11 -15.15 3.12 3.21
C VAL A 11 -15.71 4.02 4.31
N LYS A 12 -15.77 3.50 5.53
CA LYS A 12 -16.30 4.23 6.68
C LYS A 12 -15.56 5.54 6.94
N LEU A 13 -14.22 5.50 6.87
CA LEU A 13 -13.38 6.68 7.08
C LEU A 13 -13.09 7.43 5.80
N ASN A 14 -13.36 6.83 4.65
CA ASN A 14 -12.98 7.35 3.34
C ASN A 14 -11.49 7.69 3.29
N ARG A 15 -10.66 6.75 3.76
CA ARG A 15 -9.21 6.93 3.86
C ARG A 15 -8.47 5.74 3.29
N TYR A 16 -7.22 6.01 2.89
CA TYR A 16 -6.29 5.01 2.41
C TYR A 16 -5.09 4.95 3.35
N TYR A 17 -4.61 3.75 3.61
CA TYR A 17 -3.38 3.50 4.35
C TYR A 17 -2.38 2.82 3.42
N ILE A 18 -1.21 3.42 3.29
CA ILE A 18 -0.14 2.92 2.40
C ILE A 18 0.98 2.39 3.27
N GLY A 19 1.40 1.15 3.01
CA GLY A 19 2.44 0.52 3.79
C GLY A 19 3.33 -0.39 2.95
N PHE A 20 4.36 -0.90 3.60
CA PHE A 20 5.33 -1.81 3.01
C PHE A 20 5.50 -3.01 3.92
N THR A 21 5.67 -4.19 3.33
CA THR A 21 5.93 -5.40 4.10
C THR A 21 6.69 -6.43 3.27
N THR A 22 7.41 -7.31 3.96
CA THR A 22 8.02 -8.49 3.36
C THR A 22 7.09 -9.71 3.45
N ASN A 23 6.00 -9.62 4.22
CA ASN A 23 5.01 -10.68 4.37
C ASN A 23 3.63 -10.04 4.47
N PHE A 24 2.96 -9.95 3.31
CA PHE A 24 1.69 -9.24 3.21
C PHE A 24 0.59 -9.85 4.09
N ASP A 25 0.46 -11.16 4.08
CA ASP A 25 -0.63 -11.81 4.81
C ASP A 25 -0.51 -11.58 6.31
N THR A 26 0.68 -11.75 6.86
CA THR A 26 0.93 -11.51 8.29
C THR A 26 0.72 -10.04 8.65
N ARG A 27 1.16 -9.13 7.79
CA ARG A 27 1.02 -7.69 8.03
C ARG A 27 -0.44 -7.26 7.98
N LEU A 28 -1.22 -7.84 7.08
CA LEU A 28 -2.65 -7.58 7.00
C LEU A 28 -3.36 -8.04 8.26
N ASP A 29 -3.07 -9.25 8.75
CA ASP A 29 -3.63 -9.74 10.00
C ASP A 29 -3.28 -8.82 11.16
N PHE A 30 -2.04 -8.36 11.23
CA PHE A 30 -1.60 -7.43 12.26
C PHE A 30 -2.43 -6.16 12.24
N HIS A 31 -2.65 -5.58 11.07
CA HIS A 31 -3.43 -4.34 10.93
C HIS A 31 -4.91 -4.54 11.26
N LEU A 32 -5.46 -5.72 11.00
CA LEU A 32 -6.89 -5.96 11.20
C LEU A 32 -7.23 -6.48 12.60
N ASN A 33 -6.28 -7.12 13.29
CA ASN A 33 -6.57 -7.87 14.51
C ASN A 33 -5.73 -7.47 15.72
N SER A 34 -4.73 -6.62 15.56
CA SER A 34 -3.83 -6.24 16.65
C SER A 34 -4.24 -4.94 17.31
N ASP A 35 -4.02 -4.84 18.61
CA ASP A 35 -4.21 -3.58 19.36
C ASP A 35 -3.25 -2.48 18.88
N GLU A 36 -2.15 -2.87 18.25
CA GLU A 36 -1.18 -1.93 17.68
C GLU A 36 -1.76 -1.10 16.54
N GLN A 37 -2.92 -1.48 16.03
CA GLN A 37 -3.61 -0.76 14.96
C GLN A 37 -4.12 0.62 15.34
N ARG A 38 -4.10 0.94 16.61
CA ARG A 38 -4.71 2.16 17.13
C ARG A 38 -4.30 3.43 16.42
N LYS A 39 -3.10 3.47 15.87
CA LYS A 39 -2.57 4.67 15.23
C LYS A 39 -3.20 4.94 13.87
N PHE A 40 -3.62 3.89 13.16
CA PHE A 40 -4.01 4.02 11.77
C PHE A 40 -5.37 3.43 11.44
N THR A 41 -5.69 2.27 12.00
CA THR A 41 -6.85 1.50 11.56
C THR A 41 -7.89 1.25 12.65
N HIS A 42 -7.65 1.66 13.90
CA HIS A 42 -8.54 1.30 15.00
C HIS A 42 -9.90 1.98 14.93
N ASN A 43 -10.04 3.10 14.23
CA ASN A 43 -11.29 3.84 14.12
C ASN A 43 -12.30 3.19 13.18
N ALA A 44 -11.88 2.17 12.47
CA ALA A 44 -12.75 1.41 11.58
C ALA A 44 -12.26 -0.02 11.51
N ASN A 45 -13.18 -0.95 11.32
CA ASN A 45 -12.86 -2.37 11.15
C ASN A 45 -13.20 -2.86 9.75
N ASP A 46 -13.45 -1.96 8.83
CA ASP A 46 -13.81 -2.26 7.45
C ASP A 46 -12.64 -2.10 6.47
N TRP A 47 -11.41 -2.09 6.98
CA TRP A 47 -10.23 -1.99 6.13
C TRP A 47 -10.11 -3.20 5.21
N THR A 48 -9.98 -2.93 3.92
CA THR A 48 -9.81 -3.94 2.89
C THR A 48 -8.60 -3.62 2.03
N THR A 49 -8.04 -4.65 1.40
CA THR A 49 -6.94 -4.46 0.47
C THR A 49 -7.45 -3.80 -0.81
N PHE A 50 -6.96 -2.60 -1.08
CA PHE A 50 -7.31 -1.88 -2.30
C PHE A 50 -6.34 -2.23 -3.43
N ILE A 51 -5.03 -2.16 -3.16
CA ILE A 51 -3.98 -2.47 -4.13
C ILE A 51 -2.83 -3.17 -3.42
N LYS A 52 -2.21 -4.13 -4.11
CA LYS A 52 -1.00 -4.80 -3.67
C LYS A 52 0.00 -4.74 -4.82
N ILE A 53 1.19 -4.19 -4.56
CA ILE A 53 2.26 -4.09 -5.56
C ILE A 53 3.41 -4.97 -5.11
N GLU A 54 3.71 -6.02 -5.88
CA GLU A 54 4.84 -6.88 -5.61
C GLU A 54 6.11 -6.25 -6.21
N CYS A 55 7.13 -6.10 -5.38
CA CYS A 55 8.39 -5.47 -5.75
C CYS A 55 9.53 -6.46 -5.70
N GLN A 56 10.60 -6.16 -6.43
CA GLN A 56 11.75 -7.05 -6.54
C GLN A 56 12.74 -6.85 -5.40
N SER A 57 12.76 -5.67 -4.79
CA SER A 57 13.69 -5.36 -3.72
C SER A 57 13.06 -4.45 -2.69
N LYS A 58 13.68 -4.38 -1.51
CA LYS A 58 13.26 -3.47 -0.45
C LYS A 58 13.40 -2.02 -0.90
N THR A 59 14.49 -1.69 -1.59
CA THR A 59 14.73 -0.33 -2.08
C THR A 59 13.63 0.11 -3.03
N GLN A 60 13.25 -0.75 -3.97
CA GLN A 60 12.16 -0.47 -4.89
C GLN A 60 10.85 -0.26 -4.15
N ALA A 61 10.53 -1.14 -3.20
CA ALA A 61 9.28 -1.05 -2.45
C ALA A 61 9.19 0.24 -1.65
N LEU A 62 10.26 0.59 -0.94
CA LEU A 62 10.28 1.83 -0.15
C LEU A 62 10.18 3.07 -1.03
N ALA A 63 10.81 3.05 -2.19
CA ALA A 63 10.75 4.17 -3.12
C ALA A 63 9.33 4.37 -3.65
N ILE A 64 8.64 3.29 -4.01
CA ILE A 64 7.26 3.32 -4.49
C ILE A 64 6.32 3.77 -3.37
N GLU A 65 6.48 3.23 -2.16
CA GLU A 65 5.69 3.65 -1.01
C GLU A 65 5.79 5.15 -0.79
N ASN A 66 7.02 5.67 -0.76
CA ASN A 66 7.25 7.09 -0.57
C ASN A 66 6.67 7.94 -1.71
N HIS A 67 6.79 7.46 -2.95
CA HIS A 67 6.22 8.15 -4.10
C HIS A 67 4.72 8.33 -3.96
N ILE A 68 4.01 7.25 -3.62
CA ILE A 68 2.56 7.30 -3.47
C ILE A 68 2.16 8.21 -2.31
N LYS A 69 2.87 8.13 -1.19
CA LYS A 69 2.60 8.99 -0.03
C LYS A 69 2.80 10.46 -0.35
N LYS A 70 3.82 10.80 -1.15
CA LYS A 70 4.10 12.19 -1.53
C LYS A 70 3.04 12.78 -2.44
N MET A 71 2.34 11.96 -3.20
CA MET A 71 1.28 12.43 -4.08
C MET A 71 0.11 13.03 -3.31
N LYS A 72 -0.16 12.52 -2.11
CA LYS A 72 -1.23 13.01 -1.22
C LYS A 72 -2.57 13.17 -1.94
N SER A 73 -2.87 12.25 -2.85
CA SER A 73 -4.03 12.36 -3.72
C SER A 73 -4.80 11.06 -3.77
N LYS A 74 -6.07 11.10 -3.37
CA LYS A 74 -6.97 9.96 -3.47
C LYS A 74 -7.22 9.60 -4.93
N VAL A 75 -7.30 10.61 -5.80
CA VAL A 75 -7.49 10.40 -7.24
C VAL A 75 -6.33 9.62 -7.82
N TYR A 76 -5.10 9.96 -7.42
CA TYR A 76 -3.91 9.23 -7.87
C TYR A 76 -4.00 7.76 -7.46
N ILE A 77 -4.38 7.49 -6.20
CA ILE A 77 -4.49 6.12 -5.69
C ILE A 77 -5.57 5.35 -6.47
N GLU A 78 -6.71 5.97 -6.73
CA GLU A 78 -7.77 5.36 -7.50
C GLU A 78 -7.32 5.05 -8.93
N ASN A 79 -6.52 5.94 -9.52
CA ASN A 79 -5.98 5.74 -10.86
C ASN A 79 -4.99 4.57 -10.92
N LEU A 80 -4.32 4.24 -9.83
CA LEU A 80 -3.46 3.06 -9.78
C LEU A 80 -4.25 1.78 -10.05
N LEU A 81 -5.50 1.73 -9.57
CA LEU A 81 -6.36 0.58 -9.81
C LEU A 81 -6.94 0.57 -11.21
N VAL A 82 -7.41 1.72 -11.69
CA VAL A 82 -8.04 1.86 -13.01
C VAL A 82 -7.03 1.74 -14.14
N TYR A 83 -5.83 2.27 -13.93
CA TYR A 83 -4.76 2.30 -14.94
C TYR A 83 -3.54 1.53 -14.43
N PRO A 84 -3.54 0.18 -14.54
CA PRO A 84 -2.43 -0.62 -14.02
C PRO A 84 -1.08 -0.29 -14.64
N GLU A 85 -1.06 0.32 -15.80
CA GLU A 85 0.19 0.77 -16.43
C GLU A 85 0.94 1.79 -15.57
N ILE A 86 0.25 2.53 -14.68
CA ILE A 86 0.91 3.44 -13.76
C ILE A 86 1.79 2.64 -12.79
N ILE A 87 1.27 1.52 -12.29
CA ILE A 87 2.04 0.63 -11.41
C ILE A 87 3.27 0.10 -12.14
N ASN A 88 3.09 -0.34 -13.39
CA ASN A 88 4.20 -0.85 -14.19
C ASN A 88 5.27 0.22 -14.40
N LYS A 89 4.87 1.47 -14.62
CA LYS A 89 5.80 2.58 -14.74
C LYS A 89 6.58 2.83 -13.46
N LEU A 90 5.92 2.74 -12.31
CA LEU A 90 6.58 2.90 -11.02
C LEU A 90 7.58 1.78 -10.78
N LEU A 91 7.22 0.55 -11.07
CA LEU A 91 8.11 -0.60 -10.91
C LEU A 91 9.37 -0.43 -11.78
N LYS A 92 9.19 0.06 -12.99
CA LYS A 92 10.29 0.28 -13.93
C LYS A 92 11.15 1.46 -13.50
N LYS A 93 10.52 2.55 -13.06
CA LYS A 93 11.22 3.76 -12.63
C LYS A 93 12.12 3.51 -11.44
N TYR A 94 11.68 2.71 -10.49
CA TYR A 94 12.41 2.44 -9.27
C TYR A 94 13.08 1.06 -9.27
N SER A 95 13.29 0.50 -10.45
CA SER A 95 14.04 -0.73 -10.59
C SER A 95 15.49 -0.51 -10.16
N ASP A 96 16.06 -1.55 -9.51
CA ASP A 96 17.45 -1.52 -9.07
C ASP A 96 18.43 -1.89 -10.19
N CYS A 97 17.95 -2.21 -11.35
CA CYS A 97 18.79 -2.58 -12.49
C CYS A 97 19.21 -1.39 -13.30
#